data_192c1e295764b2099f42678b6171d72d
#
_entry.id   192c1e295764b2099f42678b6171d72d
#
_cell.length_a   1.000
_cell.length_b   1.000
_cell.length_c   1.000
_cell.angle_alpha   90.00
_cell.angle_beta   90.00
_cell.angle_gamma   90.00
#
_symmetry.space_group_name_H-M   'P 1'
#
loop_
_entity.id
_entity.type
_entity.pdbx_description
1 polymer ?
#
loop_
_entity_poly.entity_id
_entity_poly.type
_entity_poly.pdbx_seq_one_letter_code
_entity_poly.pdbx_strand_id
1 'polypeptide(L)'
;MKYMGSKARLSAKILEVMDVSGRDYVEPFAGGMNMIAAVDGANSRHANEINKYVVAMFEALVSGWVPPHITREDYSRLRMLIGDDHVIGWAGIACSYSGKWFGGYAGVVETKQGVRDYQKEALNNALKQAEKLQGVSFSSCCYRDLEIPDGSLVYCDPPYAGTTGYKDSFDSVSFWRWAKRTARYCDVYVSEYAAPDFATEILSMPVKSSLSANGVSGGSKASVEKLFKL
;
A
#
# COMPACT_ATOMS: atom_id res chain seq x y z
N MET A 1 -7.97 -0.61 4.91
CA MET A 1 -8.73 -0.48 3.63
C MET A 1 -8.23 -1.53 2.63
N LYS A 2 -9.05 -1.93 1.63
CA LYS A 2 -8.57 -2.81 0.54
C LYS A 2 -7.65 -2.03 -0.38
N TYR A 3 -6.50 -2.61 -0.71
CA TYR A 3 -5.53 -2.08 -1.66
C TYR A 3 -4.83 -3.25 -2.33
N MET A 4 -4.62 -3.21 -3.63
CA MET A 4 -3.94 -4.29 -4.36
C MET A 4 -2.49 -4.40 -3.89
N GLY A 5 -2.05 -5.60 -3.52
CA GLY A 5 -0.71 -5.82 -2.94
C GLY A 5 -0.59 -5.53 -1.44
N SER A 6 -1.69 -5.19 -0.76
CA SER A 6 -1.66 -4.83 0.67
C SER A 6 -1.05 -5.90 1.57
N LYS A 7 -0.14 -5.49 2.45
CA LYS A 7 0.51 -6.31 3.47
C LYS A 7 -0.27 -6.41 4.78
N ALA A 8 -1.54 -5.93 4.83
CA ALA A 8 -2.33 -5.90 6.06
C ALA A 8 -2.41 -7.24 6.81
N ARG A 9 -2.39 -8.38 6.09
CA ARG A 9 -2.41 -9.72 6.69
C ARG A 9 -1.06 -10.17 7.23
N LEU A 10 0.01 -9.56 6.79
CA LEU A 10 1.39 -9.91 7.13
C LEU A 10 2.02 -8.88 8.07
N SER A 11 1.38 -7.72 8.26
CA SER A 11 1.94 -6.59 9.00
C SER A 11 2.42 -6.97 10.40
N ALA A 12 1.64 -7.73 11.17
CA ALA A 12 2.03 -8.16 12.50
C ALA A 12 3.34 -8.97 12.48
N LYS A 13 3.44 -9.97 11.58
CA LYS A 13 4.64 -10.81 11.46
C LYS A 13 5.86 -10.04 10.98
N ILE A 14 5.65 -9.07 10.08
CA ILE A 14 6.73 -8.21 9.57
C ILE A 14 7.22 -7.29 10.70
N LEU A 15 6.30 -6.69 11.45
CA LEU A 15 6.64 -5.79 12.56
C LEU A 15 7.31 -6.51 13.74
N GLU A 16 7.00 -7.80 13.98
CA GLU A 16 7.68 -8.61 15.01
C GLU A 16 9.19 -8.74 14.82
N VAL A 17 9.67 -8.64 13.58
CA VAL A 17 11.12 -8.75 13.26
C VAL A 17 11.79 -7.41 13.01
N MET A 18 11.03 -6.31 13.12
CA MET A 18 11.51 -4.95 12.94
C MET A 18 11.43 -4.20 14.27
N ASP A 19 12.56 -3.74 14.79
CA ASP A 19 12.58 -2.92 16.01
C ASP A 19 12.29 -1.46 15.67
N VAL A 20 11.01 -1.09 15.73
CA VAL A 20 10.52 0.25 15.41
C VAL A 20 10.48 1.19 16.60
N SER A 21 10.67 0.68 17.83
CA SER A 21 10.48 1.43 19.06
C SER A 21 11.46 2.60 19.18
N GLY A 22 10.91 3.81 19.39
CA GLY A 22 11.69 5.04 19.55
C GLY A 22 12.46 5.49 18.30
N ARG A 23 12.14 4.95 17.12
CA ARG A 23 12.79 5.26 15.85
C ARG A 23 11.86 6.00 14.91
N ASP A 24 12.43 6.76 13.99
CA ASP A 24 11.68 7.30 12.86
C ASP A 24 11.39 6.17 11.87
N TYR A 25 10.11 6.01 11.49
CA TYR A 25 9.65 4.95 10.59
C TYR A 25 9.19 5.55 9.27
N VAL A 26 9.76 5.07 8.16
CA VAL A 26 9.53 5.60 6.82
C VAL A 26 9.09 4.50 5.86
N GLU A 27 8.00 4.71 5.13
CA GLU A 27 7.55 3.87 4.00
C GLU A 27 7.65 4.63 2.68
N PRO A 28 8.68 4.40 1.85
CA PRO A 28 8.81 5.01 0.52
C PRO A 28 7.75 4.56 -0.49
N PHE A 29 7.06 3.45 -0.24
CA PHE A 29 6.03 2.83 -1.07
C PHE A 29 4.82 2.44 -0.20
N ALA A 30 4.16 3.42 0.40
CA ALA A 30 3.13 3.16 1.41
C ALA A 30 1.81 2.60 0.85
N GLY A 31 1.55 2.78 -0.47
CA GLY A 31 0.37 2.25 -1.15
C GLY A 31 -0.93 2.52 -0.40
N GLY A 32 -1.60 1.47 0.05
CA GLY A 32 -2.82 1.57 0.87
C GLY A 32 -2.59 1.88 2.35
N MET A 33 -1.38 2.25 2.75
CA MET A 33 -1.01 2.67 4.12
C MET A 33 -1.34 1.66 5.22
N ASN A 34 -1.37 0.38 4.87
CA ASN A 34 -1.78 -0.66 5.82
C ASN A 34 -0.65 -1.08 6.77
N MET A 35 0.61 -0.99 6.34
CA MET A 35 1.76 -1.28 7.21
C MET A 35 1.94 -0.16 8.22
N ILE A 36 2.09 1.08 7.77
CA ILE A 36 2.31 2.24 8.65
C ILE A 36 1.18 2.45 9.67
N ALA A 37 -0.08 2.09 9.28
CA ALA A 37 -1.23 2.11 10.19
C ALA A 37 -1.14 1.05 11.31
N ALA A 38 -0.28 0.04 11.17
CA ALA A 38 -0.06 -1.00 12.16
C ALA A 38 1.18 -0.74 13.03
N VAL A 39 1.99 0.26 12.69
CA VAL A 39 3.19 0.65 13.45
C VAL A 39 2.80 1.35 14.73
N ASP A 40 3.34 0.87 15.85
CA ASP A 40 3.21 1.46 17.18
C ASP A 40 4.58 1.69 17.81
N GLY A 41 4.70 2.66 18.71
CA GLY A 41 5.92 2.96 19.44
C GLY A 41 7.04 3.63 18.64
N ALA A 42 6.81 3.97 17.37
CA ALA A 42 7.76 4.78 16.58
C ALA A 42 7.80 6.22 17.08
N ASN A 43 8.97 6.88 16.96
CA ASN A 43 9.14 8.29 17.30
C ASN A 43 8.37 9.19 16.30
N SER A 44 8.49 8.90 15.02
CA SER A 44 7.71 9.50 13.95
C SER A 44 7.32 8.46 12.90
N ARG A 45 6.30 8.77 12.08
CA ARG A 45 5.87 7.91 10.98
C ARG A 45 5.69 8.75 9.73
N HIS A 46 6.36 8.35 8.64
CA HIS A 46 6.26 9.03 7.35
C HIS A 46 5.87 8.05 6.23
N ALA A 47 4.80 8.36 5.53
CA ALA A 47 4.28 7.59 4.39
C ALA A 47 4.48 8.36 3.09
N ASN A 48 5.24 7.80 2.16
CA ASN A 48 5.34 8.30 0.80
C ASN A 48 4.64 7.37 -0.19
N GLU A 49 3.90 7.94 -1.13
CA GLU A 49 3.25 7.21 -2.21
C GLU A 49 3.29 8.04 -3.50
N ILE A 50 3.75 7.45 -4.59
CA ILE A 50 3.91 8.16 -5.86
C ILE A 50 2.56 8.64 -6.45
N ASN A 51 1.47 7.96 -6.13
CA ASN A 51 0.14 8.37 -6.55
C ASN A 51 -0.41 9.47 -5.63
N LYS A 52 -0.27 10.73 -6.05
CA LYS A 52 -0.72 11.91 -5.29
C LYS A 52 -2.19 11.85 -4.88
N TYR A 53 -3.05 11.20 -5.67
CA TYR A 53 -4.47 11.09 -5.35
C TYR A 53 -4.73 10.17 -4.15
N VAL A 54 -3.91 9.14 -4.00
CA VAL A 54 -3.95 8.25 -2.83
C VAL A 54 -3.50 9.01 -1.59
N VAL A 55 -2.43 9.79 -1.70
CA VAL A 55 -1.95 10.65 -0.60
C VAL A 55 -3.02 11.65 -0.20
N ALA A 56 -3.56 12.43 -1.14
CA ALA A 56 -4.61 13.41 -0.88
C ALA A 56 -5.86 12.80 -0.22
N MET A 57 -6.24 11.57 -0.62
CA MET A 57 -7.32 10.83 0.02
C MET A 57 -7.04 10.54 1.50
N PHE A 58 -5.84 10.06 1.84
CA PHE A 58 -5.50 9.75 3.22
C PHE A 58 -5.33 11.01 4.07
N GLU A 59 -4.75 12.08 3.54
CA GLU A 59 -4.68 13.39 4.21
C GLU A 59 -6.08 13.92 4.55
N ALA A 60 -7.00 13.86 3.59
CA ALA A 60 -8.39 14.26 3.81
C ALA A 60 -9.08 13.39 4.87
N LEU A 61 -8.93 12.05 4.81
CA LEU A 61 -9.50 11.11 5.79
C LEU A 61 -8.98 11.40 7.20
N VAL A 62 -7.68 11.60 7.36
CA VAL A 62 -7.03 11.92 8.66
C VAL A 62 -7.49 13.28 9.18
N SER A 63 -7.79 14.23 8.30
CA SER A 63 -8.34 15.54 8.63
C SER A 63 -9.85 15.52 8.93
N GLY A 64 -10.49 14.34 8.92
CA GLY A 64 -11.91 14.17 9.28
C GLY A 64 -12.88 14.24 8.09
N TRP A 65 -12.38 14.24 6.86
CA TRP A 65 -13.27 14.14 5.70
C TRP A 65 -13.96 12.78 5.65
N VAL A 66 -15.29 12.83 5.45
CA VAL A 66 -16.12 11.65 5.26
C VAL A 66 -16.42 11.50 3.76
N PRO A 67 -15.93 10.46 3.11
CA PRO A 67 -16.15 10.23 1.69
C PRO A 67 -17.64 10.10 1.34
N PRO A 68 -18.09 10.74 0.25
CA PRO A 68 -19.42 10.54 -0.28
C PRO A 68 -19.57 9.18 -0.96
N HIS A 69 -20.82 8.75 -1.15
CA HIS A 69 -21.12 7.68 -2.09
C HIS A 69 -20.83 8.15 -3.52
N ILE A 70 -20.08 7.35 -4.28
CA ILE A 70 -19.73 7.65 -5.68
C ILE A 70 -20.66 6.87 -6.60
N THR A 71 -21.39 7.57 -7.47
CA THR A 71 -22.23 6.93 -8.51
C THR A 71 -21.36 6.34 -9.62
N ARG A 72 -21.92 5.49 -10.47
CA ARG A 72 -21.21 4.94 -11.63
C ARG A 72 -20.81 6.04 -12.62
N GLU A 73 -21.63 7.07 -12.75
CA GLU A 73 -21.38 8.24 -13.62
C GLU A 73 -20.22 9.07 -13.06
N ASP A 74 -20.26 9.40 -11.76
CA ASP A 74 -19.15 10.10 -11.09
C ASP A 74 -17.86 9.31 -11.15
N TYR A 75 -17.91 7.98 -10.94
CA TYR A 75 -16.74 7.13 -11.09
C TYR A 75 -16.12 7.24 -12.49
N SER A 76 -16.95 7.26 -13.54
CA SER A 76 -16.48 7.38 -14.92
C SER A 76 -15.82 8.73 -15.17
N ARG A 77 -16.37 9.82 -14.62
CA ARG A 77 -15.78 11.18 -14.68
C ARG A 77 -14.48 11.26 -13.90
N LEU A 78 -14.45 10.77 -12.66
CA LEU A 78 -13.27 10.77 -11.79
C LEU A 78 -12.13 9.91 -12.35
N ARG A 79 -12.44 8.85 -13.10
CA ARG A 79 -11.45 8.06 -13.84
C ARG A 79 -10.71 8.85 -14.91
N MET A 80 -11.29 9.93 -15.41
CA MET A 80 -10.63 10.88 -16.31
C MET A 80 -9.79 11.92 -15.56
N LEU A 81 -9.66 11.77 -14.23
CA LEU A 81 -8.93 12.66 -13.32
C LEU A 81 -9.53 14.08 -13.28
N ILE A 82 -10.86 14.17 -13.41
CA ILE A 82 -11.61 15.43 -13.34
C ILE A 82 -12.35 15.48 -12.00
N GLY A 83 -11.86 16.36 -11.10
CA GLY A 83 -12.41 16.55 -9.75
C GLY A 83 -11.32 16.82 -8.73
N ASP A 84 -11.68 16.88 -7.47
CA ASP A 84 -10.76 17.08 -6.37
C ASP A 84 -9.86 15.84 -6.16
N ASP A 85 -8.58 16.05 -5.92
CA ASP A 85 -7.58 15.00 -5.83
C ASP A 85 -7.96 13.90 -4.82
N HIS A 86 -8.46 14.26 -3.63
CA HIS A 86 -8.88 13.29 -2.61
C HIS A 86 -10.11 12.47 -3.02
N VAL A 87 -11.05 13.05 -3.77
CA VAL A 87 -12.22 12.35 -4.30
C VAL A 87 -11.82 11.39 -5.42
N ILE A 88 -10.88 11.80 -6.28
CA ILE A 88 -10.28 10.94 -7.31
C ILE A 88 -9.60 9.74 -6.65
N GLY A 89 -8.82 9.96 -5.59
CA GLY A 89 -8.17 8.91 -4.81
C GLY A 89 -9.18 7.91 -4.23
N TRP A 90 -10.26 8.44 -3.63
CA TRP A 90 -11.34 7.63 -3.07
C TRP A 90 -12.01 6.75 -4.14
N ALA A 91 -12.43 7.35 -5.25
CA ALA A 91 -13.03 6.62 -6.37
C ALA A 91 -12.06 5.58 -6.95
N GLY A 92 -10.79 5.98 -7.16
CA GLY A 92 -9.78 5.16 -7.80
C GLY A 92 -9.41 3.90 -7.02
N ILE A 93 -9.48 3.94 -5.69
CA ILE A 93 -9.12 2.82 -4.82
C ILE A 93 -10.34 2.23 -4.11
N ALA A 94 -11.04 3.02 -3.30
CA ALA A 94 -12.05 2.53 -2.39
C ALA A 94 -13.35 2.10 -3.08
N CYS A 95 -13.73 2.81 -4.17
CA CYS A 95 -14.87 2.48 -5.00
C CYS A 95 -14.50 1.59 -6.19
N SER A 96 -13.31 0.97 -6.16
CA SER A 96 -12.79 0.13 -7.24
C SER A 96 -12.63 -1.33 -6.82
N TYR A 97 -12.87 -2.25 -7.77
CA TYR A 97 -12.79 -3.68 -7.53
C TYR A 97 -11.41 -4.08 -7.00
N SER A 98 -11.41 -4.80 -5.88
CA SER A 98 -10.22 -5.29 -5.17
C SER A 98 -9.21 -4.21 -4.74
N GLY A 99 -9.58 -2.93 -4.70
CA GLY A 99 -8.66 -1.84 -4.40
C GLY A 99 -7.58 -1.63 -5.45
N LYS A 100 -7.85 -2.02 -6.70
CA LYS A 100 -7.01 -1.75 -7.86
C LYS A 100 -7.37 -0.38 -8.42
N TRP A 101 -6.36 0.46 -8.69
CA TRP A 101 -6.54 1.79 -9.25
C TRP A 101 -7.44 1.79 -10.49
N PHE A 102 -8.63 2.37 -10.36
CA PHE A 102 -9.71 2.35 -11.36
C PHE A 102 -9.92 0.97 -12.03
N GLY A 103 -9.83 -0.10 -11.24
CA GLY A 103 -9.94 -1.49 -11.71
C GLY A 103 -11.36 -1.98 -11.99
N GLY A 104 -12.34 -1.06 -12.00
CA GLY A 104 -13.77 -1.31 -12.24
C GLY A 104 -14.60 -0.86 -11.04
N TYR A 105 -15.76 -0.26 -11.31
CA TYR A 105 -16.65 0.27 -10.29
C TYR A 105 -17.16 -0.81 -9.32
N ALA A 106 -16.98 -0.58 -8.04
CA ALA A 106 -17.47 -1.41 -6.95
C ALA A 106 -18.59 -0.66 -6.19
N GLY A 107 -19.81 -0.98 -6.50
CA GLY A 107 -21.00 -0.43 -5.84
C GLY A 107 -21.76 -1.49 -5.05
N VAL A 108 -23.09 -1.36 -5.05
CA VAL A 108 -24.00 -2.34 -4.46
C VAL A 108 -24.20 -3.51 -5.42
N VAL A 109 -24.09 -4.74 -4.93
CA VAL A 109 -24.31 -5.97 -5.70
C VAL A 109 -25.14 -6.98 -4.92
N GLU A 110 -25.94 -7.76 -5.62
CA GLU A 110 -26.60 -8.94 -5.07
C GLU A 110 -25.63 -10.11 -5.10
N THR A 111 -25.50 -10.79 -3.97
CA THR A 111 -24.68 -12.00 -3.84
C THR A 111 -25.55 -13.15 -3.33
N LYS A 112 -25.05 -14.37 -3.38
CA LYS A 112 -25.73 -15.55 -2.78
C LYS A 112 -25.99 -15.40 -1.27
N GLN A 113 -25.29 -14.47 -0.60
CA GLN A 113 -25.39 -14.20 0.84
C GLN A 113 -26.18 -12.92 1.15
N GLY A 114 -26.80 -12.30 0.14
CA GLY A 114 -27.57 -11.07 0.26
C GLY A 114 -26.92 -9.88 -0.43
N VAL A 115 -27.52 -8.71 -0.25
CA VAL A 115 -27.05 -7.45 -0.81
C VAL A 115 -25.76 -7.03 -0.11
N ARG A 116 -24.75 -6.67 -0.90
CA ARG A 116 -23.47 -6.21 -0.40
C ARG A 116 -23.15 -4.83 -0.99
N ASP A 117 -22.89 -3.89 -0.09
CA ASP A 117 -22.46 -2.54 -0.44
C ASP A 117 -20.95 -2.39 -0.22
N TYR A 118 -20.18 -2.47 -1.31
CA TYR A 118 -18.73 -2.38 -1.25
C TYR A 118 -18.23 -1.01 -0.81
N GLN A 119 -18.95 0.07 -1.14
CA GLN A 119 -18.53 1.42 -0.74
C GLN A 119 -18.75 1.66 0.75
N LYS A 120 -19.85 1.17 1.30
CA LYS A 120 -20.10 1.23 2.75
C LYS A 120 -19.05 0.45 3.54
N GLU A 121 -18.68 -0.74 3.05
CA GLU A 121 -17.58 -1.52 3.65
C GLU A 121 -16.25 -0.76 3.57
N ALA A 122 -15.95 -0.16 2.42
CA ALA A 122 -14.73 0.61 2.20
C ALA A 122 -14.68 1.83 3.12
N LEU A 123 -15.80 2.55 3.26
CA LEU A 123 -15.93 3.71 4.15
C LEU A 123 -15.63 3.33 5.61
N ASN A 124 -16.28 2.28 6.12
CA ASN A 124 -16.07 1.83 7.50
C ASN A 124 -14.62 1.43 7.75
N ASN A 125 -13.97 0.78 6.78
CA ASN A 125 -12.58 0.40 6.89
C ASN A 125 -11.62 1.61 6.79
N ALA A 126 -11.93 2.57 5.93
CA ALA A 126 -11.12 3.78 5.75
C ALA A 126 -11.15 4.66 7.01
N LEU A 127 -12.32 4.88 7.60
CA LEU A 127 -12.46 5.66 8.84
C LEU A 127 -11.68 5.03 10.01
N LYS A 128 -11.80 3.71 10.20
CA LYS A 128 -11.01 2.98 11.22
C LYS A 128 -9.49 3.05 10.96
N GLN A 129 -9.09 3.10 9.70
CA GLN A 129 -7.67 3.22 9.34
C GLN A 129 -7.18 4.65 9.55
N ALA A 130 -7.99 5.66 9.26
CA ALA A 130 -7.66 7.07 9.48
C ALA A 130 -7.36 7.37 10.96
N GLU A 131 -8.08 6.75 11.90
CA GLU A 131 -7.79 6.83 13.34
C GLU A 131 -6.35 6.36 13.67
N LYS A 132 -5.89 5.28 13.01
CA LYS A 132 -4.55 4.73 13.20
C LYS A 132 -3.45 5.54 12.51
N LEU A 133 -3.82 6.35 11.54
CA LEU A 133 -2.91 7.20 10.78
C LEU A 133 -2.74 8.60 11.38
N GLN A 134 -3.37 8.89 12.53
CA GLN A 134 -3.16 10.15 13.24
C GLN A 134 -1.67 10.34 13.59
N GLY A 135 -1.13 11.52 13.30
CA GLY A 135 0.28 11.84 13.50
C GLY A 135 1.24 11.26 12.44
N VAL A 136 0.74 10.62 11.38
CA VAL A 136 1.55 10.25 10.22
C VAL A 136 1.73 11.47 9.32
N SER A 137 2.96 11.73 8.89
CA SER A 137 3.26 12.69 7.82
C SER A 137 3.18 12.00 6.45
N PHE A 138 2.71 12.74 5.45
CA PHE A 138 2.51 12.21 4.10
C PHE A 138 3.33 12.98 3.08
N SER A 139 3.77 12.29 2.02
CA SER A 139 4.38 12.92 0.84
C SER A 139 4.01 12.17 -0.43
N SER A 140 4.17 12.85 -1.58
CA SER A 140 3.97 12.24 -2.89
C SER A 140 5.12 12.63 -3.81
N CYS A 141 6.18 11.80 -3.79
CA CYS A 141 7.34 12.00 -4.63
C CYS A 141 7.95 10.65 -5.06
N CYS A 142 8.90 10.70 -5.98
CA CYS A 142 9.70 9.52 -6.28
C CYS A 142 10.50 9.11 -5.03
N TYR A 143 10.56 7.81 -4.74
CA TYR A 143 11.32 7.28 -3.59
C TYR A 143 12.80 7.74 -3.59
N ARG A 144 13.36 8.08 -4.75
CA ARG A 144 14.73 8.56 -4.89
C ARG A 144 14.93 9.98 -4.39
N ASP A 145 13.84 10.75 -4.38
CA ASP A 145 13.84 12.16 -3.99
C ASP A 145 13.31 12.34 -2.54
N LEU A 146 12.95 11.22 -1.89
CA LEU A 146 12.47 11.22 -0.52
C LEU A 146 13.63 11.48 0.45
N GLU A 147 13.49 12.51 1.27
CA GLU A 147 14.40 12.78 2.37
C GLU A 147 14.10 11.81 3.53
N ILE A 148 15.12 11.05 3.93
CA ILE A 148 15.01 10.04 4.99
C ILE A 148 16.02 10.43 6.09
N PRO A 149 15.57 10.69 7.32
CA PRO A 149 16.47 10.99 8.45
C PRO A 149 17.42 9.83 8.72
N ASP A 150 18.66 10.15 9.06
CA ASP A 150 19.66 9.16 9.49
C ASP A 150 19.16 8.37 10.71
N GLY A 151 19.44 7.09 10.75
CA GLY A 151 18.99 6.20 11.82
C GLY A 151 17.54 5.73 11.71
N SER A 152 16.80 6.16 10.68
CA SER A 152 15.43 5.69 10.45
C SER A 152 15.34 4.19 10.20
N LEU A 153 14.20 3.61 10.52
CA LEU A 153 13.78 2.32 9.99
C LEU A 153 12.96 2.55 8.72
N VAL A 154 13.45 2.00 7.60
CA VAL A 154 12.84 2.16 6.28
C VAL A 154 12.24 0.83 5.84
N TYR A 155 10.92 0.78 5.63
CA TYR A 155 10.24 -0.39 5.10
C TYR A 155 9.81 -0.15 3.65
N CYS A 156 10.27 -0.99 2.74
CA CYS A 156 9.98 -0.92 1.31
C CYS A 156 9.11 -2.10 0.86
N ASP A 157 8.01 -1.78 0.20
CA ASP A 157 7.16 -2.74 -0.53
C ASP A 157 6.99 -2.27 -1.98
N PRO A 158 8.07 -2.31 -2.79
CA PRO A 158 8.05 -1.80 -4.16
C PRO A 158 7.16 -2.65 -5.08
N PRO A 159 6.79 -2.16 -6.27
CA PRO A 159 6.19 -3.00 -7.30
C PRO A 159 7.11 -4.18 -7.63
N TYR A 160 6.60 -5.41 -7.47
CA TYR A 160 7.43 -6.61 -7.61
C TYR A 160 7.88 -6.84 -9.04
N ALA A 161 9.12 -7.24 -9.20
CA ALA A 161 9.71 -7.54 -10.50
C ALA A 161 8.91 -8.63 -11.23
N GLY A 162 8.55 -8.38 -12.50
CA GLY A 162 7.85 -9.35 -13.35
C GLY A 162 6.34 -9.46 -13.12
N THR A 163 5.72 -8.64 -12.26
CA THR A 163 4.27 -8.64 -12.10
C THR A 163 3.57 -7.78 -13.16
N THR A 164 2.62 -8.38 -13.89
CA THR A 164 1.81 -7.73 -14.92
C THR A 164 0.78 -6.77 -14.30
N GLY A 165 1.13 -5.53 -14.04
CA GLY A 165 0.18 -4.59 -13.43
C GLY A 165 0.55 -3.13 -13.53
N TYR A 166 1.80 -2.83 -13.74
CA TYR A 166 2.30 -1.48 -13.96
C TYR A 166 2.73 -1.33 -15.42
N LYS A 167 2.16 -0.35 -16.13
CA LYS A 167 2.46 -0.07 -17.55
C LYS A 167 3.91 0.38 -17.76
N ASP A 168 4.55 0.90 -16.73
CA ASP A 168 5.95 1.27 -16.73
C ASP A 168 6.70 0.26 -15.86
N SER A 169 7.70 -0.40 -16.46
CA SER A 169 8.53 -1.39 -15.76
C SER A 169 9.25 -0.71 -14.60
N PHE A 170 8.91 -1.08 -13.36
CA PHE A 170 9.66 -0.65 -12.19
C PHE A 170 11.13 -1.07 -12.32
N ASP A 171 12.03 -0.10 -12.24
CA ASP A 171 13.47 -0.35 -12.32
C ASP A 171 14.01 -0.94 -11.01
N SER A 172 13.90 -2.24 -10.88
CA SER A 172 14.34 -3.00 -9.73
C SER A 172 15.85 -2.85 -9.48
N VAL A 173 16.67 -2.70 -10.54
CA VAL A 173 18.13 -2.53 -10.39
C VAL A 173 18.45 -1.19 -9.72
N SER A 174 17.83 -0.12 -10.19
CA SER A 174 18.00 1.20 -9.58
C SER A 174 17.44 1.25 -8.16
N PHE A 175 16.33 0.56 -7.89
CA PHE A 175 15.77 0.45 -6.54
C PHE A 175 16.74 -0.24 -5.58
N TRP A 176 17.30 -1.40 -5.93
CA TRP A 176 18.25 -2.10 -5.05
C TRP A 176 19.55 -1.33 -4.83
N ARG A 177 20.00 -0.56 -5.82
CA ARG A 177 21.14 0.37 -5.65
C ARG A 177 20.81 1.49 -4.66
N TRP A 178 19.62 2.04 -4.75
CA TRP A 178 19.14 3.05 -3.81
C TRP A 178 19.00 2.47 -2.40
N ALA A 179 18.35 1.33 -2.23
CA ALA A 179 18.19 0.65 -0.95
C ALA A 179 19.53 0.36 -0.28
N LYS A 180 20.52 -0.14 -1.06
CA LYS A 180 21.89 -0.37 -0.56
C LYS A 180 22.59 0.91 -0.12
N ARG A 181 22.34 2.04 -0.78
CA ARG A 181 22.91 3.34 -0.34
C ARG A 181 22.25 3.80 0.95
N THR A 182 20.93 3.73 1.03
CA THR A 182 20.14 4.10 2.20
C THR A 182 20.52 3.26 3.41
N ALA A 183 20.83 1.98 3.24
CA ALA A 183 21.28 1.08 4.28
C ALA A 183 22.66 1.44 4.92
N ARG A 184 23.35 2.46 4.42
CA ARG A 184 24.57 2.97 5.07
C ARG A 184 24.29 3.83 6.30
N TYR A 185 23.08 4.36 6.40
CA TYR A 185 22.67 5.29 7.46
C TYR A 185 21.28 5.00 8.06
N CYS A 186 20.57 3.98 7.51
CA CYS A 186 19.25 3.53 7.99
C CYS A 186 19.19 2.01 8.07
N ASP A 187 18.28 1.45 8.87
CA ASP A 187 17.92 0.04 8.76
C ASP A 187 16.86 -0.13 7.66
N VAL A 188 17.22 -0.81 6.57
CA VAL A 188 16.34 -0.99 5.41
C VAL A 188 15.80 -2.41 5.36
N TYR A 189 14.48 -2.52 5.28
CA TYR A 189 13.73 -3.76 5.13
C TYR A 189 12.96 -3.74 3.80
N VAL A 190 13.00 -4.82 3.05
CA VAL A 190 12.37 -4.91 1.73
C VAL A 190 11.52 -6.18 1.63
N SER A 191 10.24 -6.01 1.33
CA SER A 191 9.37 -7.12 0.92
C SER A 191 9.52 -7.37 -0.57
N GLU A 192 9.91 -8.61 -0.98
CA GLU A 192 10.06 -9.01 -2.38
C GLU A 192 10.13 -10.55 -2.45
N TYR A 193 10.02 -11.12 -3.65
CA TYR A 193 10.18 -12.57 -3.86
C TYR A 193 11.64 -13.00 -3.89
N ALA A 194 12.53 -12.15 -4.39
CA ALA A 194 13.96 -12.40 -4.49
C ALA A 194 14.75 -11.10 -4.27
N ALA A 195 15.97 -11.22 -3.79
CA ALA A 195 16.86 -10.09 -3.53
C ALA A 195 18.27 -10.40 -4.03
N PRO A 196 19.10 -9.36 -4.24
CA PRO A 196 20.55 -9.52 -4.49
C PRO A 196 21.28 -10.12 -3.27
N ASP A 197 22.45 -10.71 -3.51
CA ASP A 197 23.26 -11.40 -2.49
C ASP A 197 23.68 -10.53 -1.28
N PHE A 198 23.61 -9.21 -1.41
CA PHE A 198 23.93 -8.29 -0.31
C PHE A 198 22.77 -8.05 0.68
N ALA A 199 21.58 -8.58 0.40
CA ALA A 199 20.43 -8.51 1.29
C ALA A 199 20.17 -9.88 1.93
N THR A 200 19.92 -9.88 3.23
CA THR A 200 19.71 -11.10 4.01
C THR A 200 18.23 -11.39 4.17
N GLU A 201 17.79 -12.57 3.77
CA GLU A 201 16.41 -13.04 4.04
C GLU A 201 16.26 -13.27 5.56
N ILE A 202 15.32 -12.54 6.18
CA ILE A 202 15.04 -12.63 7.63
C ILE A 202 13.67 -13.22 7.94
N LEU A 203 12.76 -13.25 6.96
CA LEU A 203 11.42 -13.82 7.15
C LEU A 203 10.92 -14.39 5.82
N SER A 204 10.26 -15.55 5.89
CA SER A 204 9.63 -16.21 4.75
C SER A 204 8.19 -16.56 5.10
N MET A 205 7.24 -16.09 4.29
CA MET A 205 5.82 -16.15 4.58
C MET A 205 5.06 -16.80 3.43
N PRO A 206 4.51 -18.01 3.59
CA PRO A 206 3.65 -18.60 2.57
C PRO A 206 2.34 -17.80 2.45
N VAL A 207 2.03 -17.36 1.24
CA VAL A 207 0.82 -16.59 0.92
C VAL A 207 -0.03 -17.37 -0.08
N LYS A 208 -1.31 -17.54 0.23
CA LYS A 208 -2.28 -18.06 -0.73
C LYS A 208 -2.86 -16.88 -1.52
N SER A 209 -2.48 -16.75 -2.79
CA SER A 209 -3.08 -15.78 -3.69
C SER A 209 -4.53 -16.18 -3.98
N SER A 210 -5.49 -15.29 -3.68
CA SER A 210 -6.90 -15.47 -4.02
C SER A 210 -7.24 -14.93 -5.42
N LEU A 211 -6.27 -14.38 -6.16
CA LEU A 211 -6.45 -13.84 -7.49
C LEU A 211 -6.15 -14.92 -8.53
N SER A 212 -7.20 -15.51 -9.14
CA SER A 212 -7.04 -16.28 -10.36
C SER A 212 -6.74 -15.32 -11.51
N ALA A 213 -5.53 -15.35 -12.05
CA ALA A 213 -5.25 -14.77 -13.34
C ALA A 213 -6.00 -15.61 -14.40
N ASN A 214 -6.81 -14.93 -15.24
CA ASN A 214 -7.45 -15.52 -16.44
C ASN A 214 -8.64 -16.48 -16.21
N GLY A 215 -9.65 -16.11 -15.41
CA GLY A 215 -11.01 -16.68 -15.59
C GLY A 215 -11.15 -18.22 -15.53
N VAL A 216 -10.11 -18.96 -15.20
CA VAL A 216 -10.13 -20.41 -15.05
C VAL A 216 -10.18 -20.74 -13.57
N SER A 217 -11.28 -21.30 -13.15
CA SER A 217 -11.45 -21.85 -11.79
C SER A 217 -10.37 -22.90 -11.52
N GLY A 218 -9.56 -22.69 -10.48
CA GLY A 218 -8.74 -23.75 -9.96
C GLY A 218 -7.24 -23.41 -9.95
N GLY A 219 -6.77 -23.08 -8.78
CA GLY A 219 -5.35 -23.05 -8.44
C GLY A 219 -4.92 -21.76 -7.76
N SER A 220 -5.10 -21.70 -6.44
CA SER A 220 -4.34 -20.72 -5.65
C SER A 220 -2.85 -21.04 -5.84
N LYS A 221 -2.13 -20.26 -6.63
CA LYS A 221 -0.67 -20.34 -6.64
C LYS A 221 -0.20 -19.98 -5.23
N ALA A 222 0.38 -20.94 -4.54
CA ALA A 222 1.14 -20.64 -3.33
C ALA A 222 2.35 -19.80 -3.76
N SER A 223 2.42 -18.57 -3.32
CA SER A 223 3.60 -17.73 -3.40
C SER A 223 4.20 -17.60 -2.02
N VAL A 224 5.50 -17.41 -1.95
CA VAL A 224 6.21 -17.15 -0.70
C VAL A 224 6.68 -15.71 -0.76
N GLU A 225 6.11 -14.85 0.08
CA GLU A 225 6.64 -13.51 0.28
C GLU A 225 7.78 -13.56 1.28
N LYS A 226 8.81 -12.78 1.01
CA LYS A 226 10.01 -12.74 1.83
C LYS A 226 10.26 -11.32 2.31
N LEU A 227 10.89 -11.21 3.47
CA LEU A 227 11.41 -9.97 3.99
C LEU A 227 12.93 -10.05 4.03
N PHE A 228 13.56 -9.06 3.46
CA PHE A 228 15.02 -8.94 3.42
C PHE A 228 15.47 -7.74 4.25
N LYS A 229 16.61 -7.87 4.93
CA LYS A 229 17.31 -6.78 5.60
C LYS A 229 18.63 -6.49 4.89
N LEU A 230 18.96 -5.20 4.74
CA LEU A 230 20.21 -4.70 4.20
C LEU A 230 21.11 -4.15 5.29
#